data_ccdc6cf519e138a6a216f5502641b39f
#
_entry.id   ccdc6cf519e138a6a216f5502641b39f
#
_cell.length_a   1.000
_cell.length_b   1.000
_cell.length_c   1.000
_cell.angle_alpha   90.00
_cell.angle_beta   90.00
_cell.angle_gamma   90.00
#
_symmetry.space_group_name_H-M   'P 1'
#
loop_
_entity.id
_entity.type
_entity.pdbx_description
1 polymer ?
#
loop_
_entity_poly.entity_id
_entity_poly.type
_entity_poly.pdbx_seq_one_letter_code
_entity_poly.pdbx_strand_id
1 'polypeptide(L)'
;MMNQLPVKAIVLLLVIVGFNILFGIDGVALLDPDEPVYAETAKEMIRFNEYLSPRIYNEYWYDKPPIFYWLLVGSLKLFGGFSELAARLPASLMAIGAVLMTTVSAARQFSARAGFWSGLVMGTTVMIMYMGKASVTDTTLLFFMTGALLCFMHEKYWLMYLFCGFAVMTKGPIGVVFPGAIVFLYLLVTRNLGRMLRMHVIPGLILVAAVGMPWYVFMYQNHGMDFIYEFIGFHNISRFSAPLHPNRVHWWFYLPVIILGLFPWTGVLLKSIKDAVTKSVGRESTRLLFLQIWWIFVFIFFSIAKTKQVSYMLVLLPALSMIIGWNIERMTCENGKCQTGWVIGTFVMYLLMGVGWIVGGRQMPELAMGGMILGVATLVLGALNLLALKKYCNVESAAWLHVVTGLVTMVMAFGVLMPQIQDRFSVKTIAATYMAAEKDASRVLYVDRFLRPGFMLYTDIPGIEADVNSEKSLDAVKQDPRQKYIVMREHMYEKMKEKMGGENWELLENKSGICIYRSR
;
A
#
# COMPACT_ATOMS: atom_id res chain seq x y z
N MET A 1 -22.69 29.93 -3.14
CA MET A 1 -21.38 29.87 -3.85
C MET A 1 -20.76 28.53 -3.53
N MET A 2 -20.42 27.72 -4.54
CA MET A 2 -19.73 26.44 -4.31
C MET A 2 -18.38 26.75 -3.67
N ASN A 3 -18.07 26.07 -2.54
CA ASN A 3 -16.77 26.14 -1.86
C ASN A 3 -15.67 25.54 -2.78
N GLN A 4 -15.19 26.36 -3.71
CA GLN A 4 -14.10 25.96 -4.59
C GLN A 4 -12.76 26.21 -3.88
N LEU A 5 -11.90 25.22 -3.90
CA LEU A 5 -10.51 25.40 -3.46
C LEU A 5 -9.82 26.43 -4.36
N PRO A 6 -9.15 27.44 -3.79
CA PRO A 6 -8.31 28.34 -4.58
C PRO A 6 -7.25 27.56 -5.35
N VAL A 7 -6.98 27.94 -6.60
CA VAL A 7 -5.98 27.29 -7.44
C VAL A 7 -4.61 27.22 -6.73
N LYS A 8 -4.21 28.28 -6.03
CA LYS A 8 -2.97 28.32 -5.23
C LYS A 8 -2.92 27.22 -4.17
N ALA A 9 -4.05 26.91 -3.51
CA ALA A 9 -4.12 25.85 -2.50
C ALA A 9 -3.99 24.46 -3.15
N ILE A 10 -4.59 24.25 -4.33
CA ILE A 10 -4.45 23.00 -5.08
C ILE A 10 -3.00 22.81 -5.53
N VAL A 11 -2.35 23.85 -6.06
CA VAL A 11 -0.95 23.79 -6.48
C VAL A 11 -0.04 23.48 -5.29
N LEU A 12 -0.22 24.17 -4.16
CA LEU A 12 0.54 23.91 -2.94
C LEU A 12 0.36 22.47 -2.44
N LEU A 13 -0.89 21.98 -2.43
CA LEU A 13 -1.20 20.60 -2.07
C LEU A 13 -0.48 19.62 -3.01
N LEU A 14 -0.55 19.82 -4.33
CA LEU A 14 0.11 18.96 -5.33
C LEU A 14 1.62 18.96 -5.16
N VAL A 15 2.23 20.10 -4.88
CA VAL A 15 3.68 20.19 -4.63
C VAL A 15 4.06 19.37 -3.38
N ILE A 16 3.35 19.57 -2.27
CA ILE A 16 3.64 18.85 -1.01
C ILE A 16 3.39 17.34 -1.17
N VAL A 17 2.23 16.96 -1.67
CA VAL A 17 1.84 15.55 -1.82
C VAL A 17 2.68 14.87 -2.91
N GLY A 18 2.90 15.54 -4.04
CA GLY A 18 3.76 15.06 -5.11
C GLY A 18 5.19 14.84 -4.63
N PHE A 19 5.75 15.81 -3.90
CA PHE A 19 7.07 15.65 -3.28
C PHE A 19 7.08 14.46 -2.32
N ASN A 20 6.09 14.34 -1.42
CA ASN A 20 6.03 13.24 -0.44
C ASN A 20 5.94 11.86 -1.11
N ILE A 21 5.25 11.74 -2.24
CA ILE A 21 5.03 10.45 -2.92
C ILE A 21 6.14 10.15 -3.94
N LEU A 22 6.71 11.15 -4.62
CA LEU A 22 7.66 10.92 -5.71
C LEU A 22 9.14 11.02 -5.30
N PHE A 23 9.48 11.69 -4.19
CA PHE A 23 10.86 11.80 -3.74
C PHE A 23 11.46 10.42 -3.41
N GLY A 24 12.61 10.10 -3.99
CA GLY A 24 13.33 8.84 -3.76
C GLY A 24 12.62 7.60 -4.34
N ILE A 25 11.72 7.77 -5.30
CA ILE A 25 10.96 6.67 -5.92
C ILE A 25 11.84 5.68 -6.67
N ASP A 26 12.96 6.16 -7.23
CA ASP A 26 13.97 5.41 -7.97
C ASP A 26 15.22 5.09 -7.14
N GLY A 27 15.35 5.71 -5.95
CA GLY A 27 16.54 5.60 -5.10
C GLY A 27 16.70 4.28 -4.35
N VAL A 28 15.70 3.40 -4.41
CA VAL A 28 15.68 2.09 -3.72
C VAL A 28 15.26 1.02 -4.71
N ALA A 29 15.96 -0.13 -4.72
CA ALA A 29 15.58 -1.29 -5.52
C ALA A 29 14.15 -1.76 -5.21
N LEU A 30 13.50 -2.48 -6.12
CA LEU A 30 12.19 -3.09 -5.83
C LEU A 30 12.34 -4.12 -4.71
N LEU A 31 11.38 -4.11 -3.78
CA LEU A 31 11.41 -4.96 -2.59
C LEU A 31 10.75 -6.30 -2.88
N ASP A 32 11.49 -7.39 -2.67
CA ASP A 32 11.02 -8.75 -2.85
C ASP A 32 9.98 -9.16 -1.78
N PRO A 33 9.02 -10.01 -2.14
CA PRO A 33 8.69 -10.50 -3.49
C PRO A 33 7.68 -9.61 -4.23
N ASP A 34 6.95 -8.75 -3.49
CA ASP A 34 5.69 -8.17 -3.96
C ASP A 34 5.86 -7.23 -5.16
N GLU A 35 6.79 -6.27 -5.09
CA GLU A 35 6.98 -5.31 -6.19
C GLU A 35 7.50 -5.98 -7.47
N PRO A 36 8.52 -6.87 -7.40
CA PRO A 36 9.02 -7.54 -8.59
C PRO A 36 8.00 -8.44 -9.28
N VAL A 37 7.09 -9.11 -8.54
CA VAL A 37 6.03 -9.92 -9.15
C VAL A 37 5.21 -9.11 -10.14
N TYR A 38 4.78 -7.90 -9.77
CA TYR A 38 3.99 -7.05 -10.67
C TYR A 38 4.81 -6.51 -11.84
N ALA A 39 6.03 -6.06 -11.57
CA ALA A 39 6.91 -5.49 -12.59
C ALA A 39 7.34 -6.53 -13.63
N GLU A 40 7.71 -7.76 -13.19
CA GLU A 40 8.09 -8.84 -14.09
C GLU A 40 6.89 -9.34 -14.89
N THR A 41 5.72 -9.51 -14.27
CA THR A 41 4.50 -9.85 -15.00
C THR A 41 4.22 -8.86 -16.13
N ALA A 42 4.34 -7.56 -15.88
CA ALA A 42 4.14 -6.54 -16.92
C ALA A 42 5.23 -6.60 -18.01
N LYS A 43 6.49 -6.90 -17.64
CA LYS A 43 7.60 -7.10 -18.57
C LYS A 43 7.38 -8.31 -19.48
N GLU A 44 6.90 -9.44 -18.92
CA GLU A 44 6.54 -10.61 -19.72
C GLU A 44 5.32 -10.36 -20.63
N MET A 45 4.31 -9.62 -20.19
CA MET A 45 3.20 -9.21 -21.04
C MET A 45 3.69 -8.45 -22.29
N ILE A 46 4.71 -7.60 -22.13
CA ILE A 46 5.36 -6.91 -23.27
C ILE A 46 6.15 -7.91 -24.13
N ARG A 47 6.97 -8.77 -23.50
CA ARG A 47 7.82 -9.76 -24.16
C ARG A 47 7.03 -10.70 -25.05
N PHE A 48 5.91 -11.22 -24.55
CA PHE A 48 5.04 -12.16 -25.27
C PHE A 48 3.96 -11.46 -26.13
N ASN A 49 3.88 -10.13 -26.08
CA ASN A 49 2.82 -9.34 -26.73
C ASN A 49 1.41 -9.84 -26.36
N GLU A 50 1.23 -10.28 -25.10
CA GLU A 50 -0.02 -10.84 -24.58
C GLU A 50 -0.49 -10.02 -23.37
N TYR A 51 -1.55 -9.21 -23.56
CA TYR A 51 -1.98 -8.21 -22.57
C TYR A 51 -3.21 -8.63 -21.76
N LEU A 52 -3.82 -9.77 -22.07
CA LEU A 52 -5.02 -10.26 -21.38
C LEU A 52 -4.73 -11.41 -20.43
N SER A 53 -3.78 -12.30 -20.75
CA SER A 53 -3.35 -13.40 -19.89
C SER A 53 -2.00 -13.07 -19.23
N PRO A 54 -1.98 -12.62 -17.96
CA PRO A 54 -0.73 -12.33 -17.25
C PRO A 54 0.18 -13.57 -17.17
N ARG A 55 1.49 -13.34 -17.22
CA ARG A 55 2.52 -14.39 -17.10
C ARG A 55 3.62 -13.97 -16.14
N ILE A 56 4.22 -14.96 -15.48
CA ILE A 56 5.48 -14.85 -14.75
C ILE A 56 6.25 -16.16 -14.88
N TYR A 57 7.56 -16.13 -15.01
CA TYR A 57 8.42 -17.30 -15.25
C TYR A 57 8.10 -18.04 -16.57
N ASN A 58 7.61 -17.32 -17.58
CA ASN A 58 7.09 -17.81 -18.85
C ASN A 58 5.81 -18.69 -18.72
N GLU A 59 5.17 -18.72 -17.53
CA GLU A 59 3.94 -19.46 -17.24
C GLU A 59 2.78 -18.50 -16.98
N TYR A 60 1.54 -18.97 -17.17
CA TYR A 60 0.37 -18.17 -16.87
C TYR A 60 0.21 -17.89 -15.38
N TRP A 61 -0.19 -16.68 -15.05
CA TRP A 61 -0.27 -16.19 -13.68
C TRP A 61 -1.64 -15.60 -13.36
N TYR A 62 -2.37 -16.22 -12.44
CA TYR A 62 -3.78 -15.91 -12.17
C TYR A 62 -4.02 -15.14 -10.86
N ASP A 63 -3.03 -14.42 -10.34
CA ASP A 63 -3.15 -13.79 -9.01
C ASP A 63 -4.06 -12.54 -9.03
N LYS A 64 -3.94 -11.68 -10.03
CA LYS A 64 -4.68 -10.41 -10.08
C LYS A 64 -5.27 -10.11 -11.46
N PRO A 65 -6.40 -9.35 -11.49
CA PRO A 65 -6.95 -8.80 -12.73
C PRO A 65 -6.03 -7.73 -13.35
N PRO A 66 -6.21 -7.37 -14.63
CA PRO A 66 -5.17 -6.81 -15.48
C PRO A 66 -4.95 -5.31 -15.35
N ILE A 67 -5.81 -4.50 -14.70
CA ILE A 67 -5.71 -3.03 -14.73
C ILE A 67 -4.34 -2.55 -14.27
N PHE A 68 -3.83 -3.06 -13.15
CA PHE A 68 -2.54 -2.60 -12.66
C PHE A 68 -1.39 -3.03 -13.58
N TYR A 69 -1.46 -4.24 -14.15
CA TYR A 69 -0.49 -4.67 -15.16
C TYR A 69 -0.54 -3.78 -16.40
N TRP A 70 -1.73 -3.39 -16.88
CA TRP A 70 -1.84 -2.47 -18.02
C TRP A 70 -1.24 -1.09 -17.73
N LEU A 71 -1.42 -0.58 -16.52
CA LEU A 71 -0.78 0.66 -16.10
C LEU A 71 0.75 0.53 -16.07
N LEU A 72 1.26 -0.60 -15.59
CA LEU A 72 2.70 -0.92 -15.62
C LEU A 72 3.22 -1.06 -17.04
N VAL A 73 2.54 -1.82 -17.90
CA VAL A 73 2.88 -1.95 -19.33
C VAL A 73 2.95 -0.58 -20.00
N GLY A 74 1.95 0.28 -19.76
CA GLY A 74 1.95 1.65 -20.28
C GLY A 74 3.16 2.45 -19.81
N SER A 75 3.49 2.35 -18.53
CA SER A 75 4.65 3.02 -17.92
C SER A 75 5.97 2.48 -18.47
N LEU A 76 6.16 1.16 -18.47
CA LEU A 76 7.38 0.54 -19.01
C LEU A 76 7.61 0.90 -20.49
N LYS A 77 6.56 0.92 -21.31
CA LYS A 77 6.66 1.36 -22.72
C LYS A 77 7.00 2.86 -22.84
N LEU A 78 6.42 3.71 -21.99
CA LEU A 78 6.69 5.14 -21.98
C LEU A 78 8.15 5.47 -21.65
N PHE A 79 8.74 4.72 -20.72
CA PHE A 79 10.14 4.91 -20.30
C PHE A 79 11.15 4.07 -21.12
N GLY A 80 10.69 3.33 -22.11
CA GLY A 80 11.56 2.53 -22.99
C GLY A 80 12.09 1.24 -22.35
N GLY A 81 11.52 0.79 -21.24
CA GLY A 81 11.90 -0.44 -20.56
C GLY A 81 11.69 -0.38 -19.04
N PHE A 82 12.24 -1.37 -18.35
CA PHE A 82 12.19 -1.46 -16.91
C PHE A 82 13.14 -0.46 -16.25
N SER A 83 12.62 0.25 -15.25
CA SER A 83 13.35 0.96 -14.20
C SER A 83 12.48 1.01 -12.95
N GLU A 84 13.07 1.23 -11.79
CA GLU A 84 12.33 1.37 -10.52
C GLU A 84 11.31 2.51 -10.61
N LEU A 85 11.66 3.61 -11.25
CA LEU A 85 10.74 4.72 -11.52
C LEU A 85 9.56 4.26 -12.37
N ALA A 86 9.82 3.61 -13.52
CA ALA A 86 8.76 3.15 -14.42
C ALA A 86 7.82 2.16 -13.75
N ALA A 87 8.34 1.29 -12.87
CA ALA A 87 7.55 0.32 -12.13
C ALA A 87 6.67 0.96 -11.04
N ARG A 88 7.13 2.01 -10.35
CA ARG A 88 6.42 2.62 -9.22
C ARG A 88 5.51 3.77 -9.60
N LEU A 89 5.78 4.46 -10.69
CA LEU A 89 5.04 5.65 -11.12
C LEU A 89 3.52 5.43 -11.23
N PRO A 90 3.01 4.32 -11.80
CA PRO A 90 1.56 4.08 -11.86
C PRO A 90 0.89 4.08 -10.48
N ALA A 91 1.47 3.37 -9.50
CA ALA A 91 0.97 3.33 -8.13
C ALA A 91 0.98 4.72 -7.47
N SER A 92 2.05 5.50 -7.71
CA SER A 92 2.20 6.87 -7.20
C SER A 92 1.12 7.80 -7.75
N LEU A 93 0.86 7.75 -9.06
CA LEU A 93 -0.18 8.58 -9.70
C LEU A 93 -1.58 8.23 -9.19
N MET A 94 -1.88 6.95 -8.97
CA MET A 94 -3.14 6.51 -8.37
C MET A 94 -3.28 6.99 -6.93
N ALA A 95 -2.20 6.97 -6.13
CA ALA A 95 -2.21 7.52 -4.77
C ALA A 95 -2.47 9.04 -4.78
N ILE A 96 -1.78 9.81 -5.62
CA ILE A 96 -2.01 11.27 -5.78
C ILE A 96 -3.45 11.53 -6.21
N GLY A 97 -3.98 10.75 -7.17
CA GLY A 97 -5.37 10.84 -7.61
C GLY A 97 -6.38 10.62 -6.49
N ALA A 98 -6.15 9.61 -5.63
CA ALA A 98 -6.99 9.34 -4.46
C ALA A 98 -6.97 10.51 -3.45
N VAL A 99 -5.79 11.10 -3.20
CA VAL A 99 -5.65 12.30 -2.35
C VAL A 99 -6.42 13.47 -2.94
N LEU A 100 -6.32 13.72 -4.24
CA LEU A 100 -7.03 14.80 -4.92
C LEU A 100 -8.55 14.61 -4.86
N MET A 101 -9.06 13.41 -5.12
CA MET A 101 -10.49 13.10 -5.01
C MET A 101 -11.00 13.34 -3.59
N THR A 102 -10.24 12.91 -2.59
CA THR A 102 -10.55 13.14 -1.16
C THR A 102 -10.59 14.62 -0.84
N THR A 103 -9.59 15.38 -1.30
CA THR A 103 -9.49 16.84 -1.14
C THR A 103 -10.72 17.57 -1.72
N VAL A 104 -11.01 17.30 -2.99
CA VAL A 104 -12.13 17.95 -3.71
C VAL A 104 -13.47 17.56 -3.10
N SER A 105 -13.63 16.29 -2.72
CA SER A 105 -14.86 15.84 -2.07
C SER A 105 -15.06 16.49 -0.70
N ALA A 106 -14.04 16.53 0.14
CA ALA A 106 -14.11 17.18 1.44
C ALA A 106 -14.39 18.69 1.31
N ALA A 107 -13.78 19.37 0.31
CA ALA A 107 -14.05 20.76 0.03
C ALA A 107 -15.51 21.03 -0.35
N ARG A 108 -16.13 20.15 -1.13
CA ARG A 108 -17.54 20.25 -1.52
C ARG A 108 -18.51 19.86 -0.40
N GLN A 109 -18.12 18.89 0.43
CA GLN A 109 -18.98 18.36 1.49
C GLN A 109 -18.95 19.24 2.76
N PHE A 110 -17.81 19.82 3.07
CA PHE A 110 -17.61 20.66 4.27
C PHE A 110 -17.24 22.08 3.88
N SER A 111 -15.96 22.35 3.62
CA SER A 111 -15.47 23.67 3.18
C SER A 111 -14.15 23.52 2.41
N ALA A 112 -13.74 24.57 1.72
CA ALA A 112 -12.45 24.63 1.03
C ALA A 112 -11.28 24.36 1.98
N ARG A 113 -11.34 24.88 3.22
CA ARG A 113 -10.30 24.71 4.23
C ARG A 113 -10.25 23.26 4.75
N ALA A 114 -11.41 22.67 5.04
CA ALA A 114 -11.50 21.25 5.41
C ALA A 114 -10.97 20.35 4.30
N GLY A 115 -11.28 20.65 3.03
CA GLY A 115 -10.76 19.93 1.88
C GLY A 115 -9.24 20.00 1.78
N PHE A 116 -8.66 21.18 1.91
CA PHE A 116 -7.21 21.37 1.89
C PHE A 116 -6.51 20.56 2.99
N TRP A 117 -6.99 20.64 4.23
CA TRP A 117 -6.44 19.85 5.33
C TRP A 117 -6.66 18.35 5.15
N SER A 118 -7.81 17.91 4.64
CA SER A 118 -8.05 16.48 4.35
C SER A 118 -7.01 15.91 3.37
N GLY A 119 -6.68 16.69 2.33
CA GLY A 119 -5.66 16.30 1.36
C GLY A 119 -4.25 16.25 1.97
N LEU A 120 -3.87 17.25 2.75
CA LEU A 120 -2.58 17.27 3.45
C LEU A 120 -2.48 16.15 4.47
N VAL A 121 -3.53 15.90 5.25
CA VAL A 121 -3.59 14.77 6.20
C VAL A 121 -3.35 13.46 5.46
N MET A 122 -4.13 13.15 4.42
CA MET A 122 -3.98 11.91 3.68
C MET A 122 -2.59 11.81 3.03
N GLY A 123 -2.18 12.88 2.33
CA GLY A 123 -0.97 12.88 1.52
C GLY A 123 0.35 12.89 2.30
N THR A 124 0.32 13.13 3.63
CA THR A 124 1.53 13.15 4.48
C THR A 124 1.55 12.05 5.55
N THR A 125 0.62 11.10 5.51
CA THR A 125 0.67 9.91 6.37
C THR A 125 1.79 8.96 5.95
N VAL A 126 2.41 8.27 6.91
CA VAL A 126 3.41 7.22 6.64
C VAL A 126 2.87 6.14 5.72
N MET A 127 1.59 5.77 5.85
CA MET A 127 0.98 4.73 5.03
C MET A 127 0.90 5.13 3.55
N ILE A 128 0.48 6.35 3.23
CA ILE A 128 0.46 6.85 1.84
C ILE A 128 1.89 7.09 1.31
N MET A 129 2.78 7.56 2.16
CA MET A 129 4.19 7.74 1.83
C MET A 129 4.84 6.43 1.35
N TYR A 130 4.60 5.33 2.06
CA TYR A 130 5.16 4.02 1.74
C TYR A 130 4.43 3.36 0.57
N MET A 131 3.11 3.20 0.69
CA MET A 131 2.32 2.49 -0.31
C MET A 131 2.19 3.24 -1.64
N GLY A 132 2.26 4.57 -1.62
CA GLY A 132 2.29 5.38 -2.83
C GLY A 132 3.57 5.22 -3.65
N LYS A 133 4.64 4.65 -3.07
CA LYS A 133 5.89 4.31 -3.75
C LYS A 133 6.01 2.83 -4.07
N ALA A 134 5.14 1.98 -3.55
CA ALA A 134 5.22 0.54 -3.79
C ALA A 134 4.55 0.17 -5.12
N SER A 135 5.23 -0.62 -5.95
CA SER A 135 4.69 -1.12 -7.23
C SER A 135 3.72 -2.28 -6.98
N VAL A 136 2.56 -1.97 -6.38
CA VAL A 136 1.52 -2.95 -6.05
C VAL A 136 0.11 -2.41 -6.37
N THR A 137 -0.86 -3.31 -6.48
CA THR A 137 -2.25 -2.98 -6.87
C THR A 137 -3.01 -2.11 -5.87
N ASP A 138 -2.53 -1.97 -4.63
CA ASP A 138 -3.31 -1.45 -3.51
C ASP A 138 -3.69 0.02 -3.66
N THR A 139 -2.80 0.86 -4.19
CA THR A 139 -3.11 2.27 -4.46
C THR A 139 -4.08 2.46 -5.62
N THR A 140 -4.03 1.57 -6.61
CA THR A 140 -5.02 1.55 -7.71
C THR A 140 -6.40 1.16 -7.18
N LEU A 141 -6.47 0.16 -6.31
CA LEU A 141 -7.70 -0.19 -5.60
C LEU A 141 -8.20 0.98 -4.72
N LEU A 142 -7.31 1.61 -3.95
CA LEU A 142 -7.62 2.79 -3.16
C LEU A 142 -8.27 3.88 -4.02
N PHE A 143 -7.69 4.20 -5.18
CA PHE A 143 -8.20 5.20 -6.10
C PHE A 143 -9.64 4.89 -6.53
N PHE A 144 -9.88 3.69 -7.04
CA PHE A 144 -11.21 3.31 -7.55
C PHE A 144 -12.24 3.18 -6.43
N MET A 145 -11.90 2.59 -5.29
CA MET A 145 -12.82 2.47 -4.14
C MET A 145 -13.14 3.85 -3.53
N THR A 146 -12.14 4.72 -3.42
CA THR A 146 -12.34 6.11 -2.98
C THR A 146 -13.28 6.83 -3.93
N GLY A 147 -13.05 6.73 -5.24
CA GLY A 147 -13.91 7.29 -6.27
C GLY A 147 -15.36 6.80 -6.13
N ALA A 148 -15.57 5.50 -5.96
CA ALA A 148 -16.91 4.92 -5.81
C ALA A 148 -17.65 5.50 -4.58
N LEU A 149 -17.01 5.48 -3.40
CA LEU A 149 -17.64 5.95 -2.16
C LEU A 149 -17.86 7.47 -2.14
N LEU A 150 -16.95 8.25 -2.70
CA LEU A 150 -17.13 9.70 -2.84
C LEU A 150 -18.20 10.04 -3.88
N CYS A 151 -18.31 9.29 -4.98
CA CYS A 151 -19.41 9.44 -5.94
C CYS A 151 -20.78 9.17 -5.29
N PHE A 152 -20.88 8.20 -4.38
CA PHE A 152 -22.10 8.01 -3.59
C PHE A 152 -22.44 9.25 -2.73
N MET A 153 -21.45 9.82 -2.05
CA MET A 153 -21.66 11.06 -1.25
C MET A 153 -22.15 12.25 -2.09
N HIS A 154 -21.76 12.30 -3.37
CA HIS A 154 -22.15 13.33 -4.34
C HIS A 154 -23.36 12.95 -5.19
N GLU A 155 -24.03 11.83 -4.91
CA GLU A 155 -25.17 11.31 -5.66
C GLU A 155 -24.90 11.03 -7.15
N LYS A 156 -23.62 10.80 -7.49
CA LYS A 156 -23.17 10.46 -8.84
C LYS A 156 -23.14 8.93 -9.03
N TYR A 157 -24.32 8.30 -8.98
CA TYR A 157 -24.44 6.83 -8.88
C TYR A 157 -23.84 6.09 -10.08
N TRP A 158 -24.00 6.58 -11.32
CA TRP A 158 -23.42 5.95 -12.51
C TRP A 158 -21.89 5.92 -12.45
N LEU A 159 -21.27 7.02 -12.00
CA LEU A 159 -19.83 7.06 -11.77
C LEU A 159 -19.41 6.13 -10.62
N MET A 160 -20.23 6.02 -9.57
CA MET A 160 -19.99 5.07 -8.48
C MET A 160 -19.88 3.64 -9.03
N TYR A 161 -20.84 3.20 -9.87
CA TYR A 161 -20.82 1.86 -10.47
C TYR A 161 -19.65 1.68 -11.43
N LEU A 162 -19.31 2.70 -12.22
CA LEU A 162 -18.15 2.67 -13.10
C LEU A 162 -16.86 2.47 -12.30
N PHE A 163 -16.66 3.22 -11.21
CA PHE A 163 -15.53 3.05 -10.31
C PHE A 163 -15.51 1.66 -9.66
N CYS A 164 -16.67 1.11 -9.26
CA CYS A 164 -16.76 -0.26 -8.75
C CYS A 164 -16.32 -1.29 -9.81
N GLY A 165 -16.74 -1.12 -11.08
CA GLY A 165 -16.32 -2.00 -12.18
C GLY A 165 -14.80 -2.02 -12.37
N PHE A 166 -14.15 -0.85 -12.36
CA PHE A 166 -12.70 -0.76 -12.41
C PHE A 166 -12.01 -1.30 -11.15
N ALA A 167 -12.62 -1.14 -9.97
CA ALA A 167 -12.10 -1.75 -8.75
C ALA A 167 -12.16 -3.28 -8.80
N VAL A 168 -13.23 -3.87 -9.39
CA VAL A 168 -13.33 -5.31 -9.66
C VAL A 168 -12.21 -5.76 -10.59
N MET A 169 -11.93 -5.01 -11.65
CA MET A 169 -10.83 -5.26 -12.59
C MET A 169 -9.43 -5.01 -11.98
N THR A 170 -9.35 -4.48 -10.75
CA THR A 170 -8.07 -4.27 -10.05
C THR A 170 -7.77 -5.40 -9.06
N LYS A 171 -8.74 -5.81 -8.27
CA LYS A 171 -8.48 -6.77 -7.16
C LYS A 171 -9.65 -7.76 -6.92
N GLY A 172 -10.55 -7.91 -7.87
CA GLY A 172 -11.63 -8.87 -7.79
C GLY A 172 -12.90 -8.35 -7.08
N PRO A 173 -13.74 -9.25 -6.58
CA PRO A 173 -15.07 -8.93 -6.06
C PRO A 173 -15.11 -7.87 -4.94
N ILE A 174 -14.02 -7.72 -4.19
CA ILE A 174 -13.88 -6.71 -3.13
C ILE A 174 -14.19 -5.29 -3.64
N GLY A 175 -13.90 -5.03 -4.94
CA GLY A 175 -14.13 -3.74 -5.59
C GLY A 175 -15.60 -3.30 -5.65
N VAL A 176 -16.55 -4.20 -5.58
CA VAL A 176 -17.98 -3.90 -5.54
C VAL A 176 -18.59 -4.22 -4.16
N VAL A 177 -18.11 -5.28 -3.52
CA VAL A 177 -18.64 -5.73 -2.21
C VAL A 177 -18.43 -4.67 -1.13
N PHE A 178 -17.25 -4.05 -1.06
CA PHE A 178 -16.97 -3.06 -0.01
C PHE A 178 -17.79 -1.78 -0.19
N PRO A 179 -17.75 -1.09 -1.35
CA PRO A 179 -18.62 0.07 -1.55
C PRO A 179 -20.10 -0.27 -1.34
N GLY A 180 -20.55 -1.42 -1.84
CA GLY A 180 -21.93 -1.88 -1.67
C GLY A 180 -22.31 -2.08 -0.20
N ALA A 181 -21.47 -2.76 0.59
CA ALA A 181 -21.72 -3.00 2.01
C ALA A 181 -21.71 -1.70 2.83
N ILE A 182 -20.73 -0.81 2.59
CA ILE A 182 -20.63 0.49 3.29
C ILE A 182 -21.87 1.34 3.01
N VAL A 183 -22.27 1.45 1.74
CA VAL A 183 -23.45 2.20 1.34
C VAL A 183 -24.72 1.58 1.92
N PHE A 184 -24.87 0.26 1.86
CA PHE A 184 -26.02 -0.44 2.42
C PHE A 184 -26.13 -0.21 3.94
N LEU A 185 -25.04 -0.37 4.68
CA LEU A 185 -25.00 -0.12 6.13
C LEU A 185 -25.38 1.33 6.46
N TYR A 186 -24.86 2.29 5.70
CA TYR A 186 -25.22 3.69 5.88
C TYR A 186 -26.71 3.95 5.65
N LEU A 187 -27.29 3.40 4.57
CA LEU A 187 -28.71 3.55 4.28
C LEU A 187 -29.59 2.84 5.32
N LEU A 188 -29.14 1.72 5.87
CA LEU A 188 -29.80 0.99 6.94
C LEU A 188 -29.83 1.82 8.24
N VAL A 189 -28.66 2.32 8.67
CA VAL A 189 -28.53 3.11 9.91
C VAL A 189 -29.33 4.43 9.81
N THR A 190 -29.34 5.06 8.64
CA THR A 190 -30.10 6.30 8.41
C THR A 190 -31.58 6.04 8.09
N ARG A 191 -32.03 4.76 8.09
CA ARG A 191 -33.40 4.34 7.72
C ARG A 191 -33.85 4.88 6.36
N ASN A 192 -32.92 4.98 5.42
CA ASN A 192 -33.18 5.57 4.08
C ASN A 192 -32.94 4.54 2.96
N LEU A 193 -33.41 3.30 3.15
CA LEU A 193 -33.28 2.24 2.14
C LEU A 193 -34.01 2.56 0.84
N GLY A 194 -35.07 3.41 0.88
CA GLY A 194 -35.77 3.87 -0.32
C GLY A 194 -34.87 4.65 -1.30
N ARG A 195 -33.73 5.17 -0.85
CA ARG A 195 -32.73 5.79 -1.74
C ARG A 195 -32.14 4.80 -2.73
N MET A 196 -32.16 3.48 -2.46
CA MET A 196 -31.70 2.43 -3.40
C MET A 196 -32.47 2.45 -4.73
N LEU A 197 -33.74 2.82 -4.70
CA LEU A 197 -34.52 2.96 -5.94
C LEU A 197 -33.99 4.10 -6.83
N ARG A 198 -33.59 5.22 -6.23
CA ARG A 198 -32.97 6.37 -6.93
C ARG A 198 -31.54 6.05 -7.41
N MET A 199 -30.89 5.12 -6.79
CA MET A 199 -29.55 4.65 -7.17
C MET A 199 -29.57 3.76 -8.42
N HIS A 200 -30.75 3.32 -8.87
CA HIS A 200 -30.86 2.37 -9.99
C HIS A 200 -29.94 1.15 -9.82
N VAL A 201 -30.08 0.47 -8.68
CA VAL A 201 -29.12 -0.59 -8.25
C VAL A 201 -28.95 -1.67 -9.30
N ILE A 202 -30.06 -2.20 -9.88
CA ILE A 202 -29.99 -3.26 -10.89
C ILE A 202 -29.27 -2.81 -12.17
N PRO A 203 -29.64 -1.69 -12.83
CA PRO A 203 -28.88 -1.15 -13.96
C PRO A 203 -27.43 -0.83 -13.60
N GLY A 204 -27.19 -0.35 -12.38
CA GLY A 204 -25.84 -0.08 -11.89
C GLY A 204 -24.99 -1.34 -11.77
N LEU A 205 -25.53 -2.44 -11.26
CA LEU A 205 -24.83 -3.74 -11.21
C LEU A 205 -24.57 -4.30 -12.59
N ILE A 206 -25.48 -4.08 -13.56
CA ILE A 206 -25.23 -4.42 -14.97
C ILE A 206 -24.03 -3.64 -15.50
N LEU A 207 -23.90 -2.34 -15.18
CA LEU A 207 -22.74 -1.55 -15.58
C LEU A 207 -21.45 -2.08 -14.91
N VAL A 208 -21.49 -2.43 -13.61
CA VAL A 208 -20.34 -3.05 -12.93
C VAL A 208 -19.94 -4.35 -13.64
N ALA A 209 -20.91 -5.19 -14.01
CA ALA A 209 -20.66 -6.43 -14.72
C ALA A 209 -20.12 -6.17 -16.13
N ALA A 210 -20.68 -5.21 -16.85
CA ALA A 210 -20.22 -4.87 -18.22
C ALA A 210 -18.77 -4.36 -18.24
N VAL A 211 -18.31 -3.69 -17.19
CA VAL A 211 -16.93 -3.21 -17.08
C VAL A 211 -16.02 -4.29 -16.46
N GLY A 212 -16.49 -4.93 -15.39
CA GLY A 212 -15.67 -5.82 -14.57
C GLY A 212 -15.54 -7.24 -15.12
N MET A 213 -16.59 -7.81 -15.73
CA MET A 213 -16.64 -9.24 -16.06
C MET A 213 -15.98 -9.67 -17.37
N PRO A 214 -15.82 -8.82 -18.42
CA PRO A 214 -15.29 -9.28 -19.71
C PRO A 214 -13.94 -10.00 -19.59
N TRP A 215 -13.03 -9.50 -18.76
CA TRP A 215 -11.73 -10.14 -18.55
C TRP A 215 -11.86 -11.52 -17.88
N TYR A 216 -12.74 -11.69 -16.90
CA TYR A 216 -12.97 -12.98 -16.25
C TYR A 216 -13.57 -14.00 -17.20
N VAL A 217 -14.49 -13.58 -18.08
CA VAL A 217 -15.06 -14.43 -19.13
C VAL A 217 -13.97 -14.86 -20.10
N PHE A 218 -13.15 -13.93 -20.57
CA PHE A 218 -12.00 -14.22 -21.43
C PHE A 218 -11.04 -15.23 -20.78
N MET A 219 -10.65 -15.02 -19.52
CA MET A 219 -9.75 -15.91 -18.78
C MET A 219 -10.35 -17.31 -18.64
N TYR A 220 -11.63 -17.41 -18.30
CA TYR A 220 -12.31 -18.71 -18.22
C TYR A 220 -12.37 -19.43 -19.56
N GLN A 221 -12.66 -18.72 -20.66
CA GLN A 221 -12.71 -19.31 -21.99
C GLN A 221 -11.36 -19.84 -22.47
N ASN A 222 -10.25 -19.17 -22.10
CA ASN A 222 -8.92 -19.54 -22.58
C ASN A 222 -8.16 -20.47 -21.62
N HIS A 223 -8.46 -20.41 -20.31
CA HIS A 223 -7.70 -21.14 -19.27
C HIS A 223 -8.59 -22.09 -18.44
N GLY A 224 -9.90 -22.10 -18.67
CA GLY A 224 -10.82 -23.07 -18.07
C GLY A 224 -10.87 -23.03 -16.54
N MET A 225 -10.93 -24.23 -15.95
CA MET A 225 -11.06 -24.41 -14.52
C MET A 225 -9.78 -24.07 -13.74
N ASP A 226 -8.60 -24.12 -14.35
CA ASP A 226 -7.33 -23.79 -13.69
C ASP A 226 -7.35 -22.33 -13.20
N PHE A 227 -7.83 -21.42 -14.07
CA PHE A 227 -8.04 -20.03 -13.67
C PHE A 227 -9.03 -19.91 -12.51
N ILE A 228 -10.13 -20.65 -12.52
CA ILE A 228 -11.15 -20.58 -11.45
C ILE A 228 -10.58 -21.09 -10.12
N TYR A 229 -9.89 -22.25 -10.14
CA TYR A 229 -9.30 -22.82 -8.92
C TYR A 229 -8.24 -21.92 -8.32
N GLU A 230 -7.36 -21.35 -9.12
CA GLU A 230 -6.31 -20.46 -8.60
C GLU A 230 -6.85 -19.10 -8.21
N PHE A 231 -7.58 -18.43 -9.09
CA PHE A 231 -8.05 -17.07 -8.84
C PHE A 231 -9.13 -17.03 -7.75
N ILE A 232 -10.21 -17.80 -7.89
CA ILE A 232 -11.33 -17.76 -6.92
C ILE A 232 -11.00 -18.62 -5.71
N GLY A 233 -10.53 -19.86 -5.92
CA GLY A 233 -10.26 -20.81 -4.85
C GLY A 233 -9.10 -20.36 -3.96
N PHE A 234 -7.89 -20.28 -4.51
CA PHE A 234 -6.69 -19.99 -3.72
C PHE A 234 -6.57 -18.50 -3.37
N HIS A 235 -6.62 -17.61 -4.37
CA HIS A 235 -6.31 -16.20 -4.15
C HIS A 235 -7.43 -15.39 -3.48
N ASN A 236 -8.68 -15.87 -3.48
CA ASN A 236 -9.79 -15.17 -2.83
C ASN A 236 -10.33 -15.93 -1.61
N ILE A 237 -10.86 -17.16 -1.77
CA ILE A 237 -11.52 -17.90 -0.68
C ILE A 237 -10.52 -18.39 0.37
N SER A 238 -9.44 -19.07 -0.05
CA SER A 238 -8.47 -19.63 0.89
C SER A 238 -7.75 -18.53 1.68
N ARG A 239 -7.45 -17.37 1.05
CA ARG A 239 -6.85 -16.22 1.77
C ARG A 239 -7.77 -15.63 2.85
N PHE A 240 -9.07 -15.73 2.71
CA PHE A 240 -10.00 -15.28 3.74
C PHE A 240 -10.10 -16.28 4.91
N SER A 241 -10.09 -17.58 4.61
CA SER A 241 -10.35 -18.66 5.55
C SER A 241 -9.09 -19.25 6.22
N ALA A 242 -7.93 -19.17 5.57
CA ALA A 242 -6.66 -19.71 6.07
C ALA A 242 -5.58 -18.61 6.16
N PRO A 243 -4.75 -18.58 7.22
CA PRO A 243 -3.72 -17.57 7.37
C PRO A 243 -2.52 -17.87 6.46
N LEU A 244 -2.16 -16.92 5.57
CA LEU A 244 -0.88 -16.94 4.85
C LEU A 244 0.32 -16.73 5.78
N HIS A 245 0.11 -15.99 6.86
CA HIS A 245 1.13 -15.68 7.86
C HIS A 245 0.62 -16.03 9.25
N PRO A 246 0.96 -17.21 9.81
CA PRO A 246 0.48 -17.67 11.12
C PRO A 246 0.69 -16.66 12.25
N ASN A 247 1.76 -15.87 12.20
CA ASN A 247 2.12 -14.88 13.21
C ASN A 247 1.28 -13.57 13.15
N ARG A 248 0.41 -13.41 12.14
CA ARG A 248 -0.39 -12.18 11.94
C ARG A 248 -1.89 -12.39 12.16
N VAL A 249 -2.33 -13.46 12.80
CA VAL A 249 -3.75 -13.81 12.96
C VAL A 249 -4.48 -13.01 14.03
N HIS A 250 -3.78 -12.27 14.88
CA HIS A 250 -4.37 -11.56 16.01
C HIS A 250 -5.36 -10.48 15.56
N TRP A 251 -6.52 -10.39 16.19
CA TRP A 251 -7.57 -9.41 15.88
C TRP A 251 -7.10 -7.95 16.02
N TRP A 252 -6.18 -7.69 16.94
CA TRP A 252 -5.60 -6.37 17.20
C TRP A 252 -4.47 -5.98 16.24
N PHE A 253 -4.09 -6.84 15.29
CA PHE A 253 -3.00 -6.59 14.32
C PHE A 253 -3.09 -5.21 13.65
N TYR A 254 -4.30 -4.77 13.32
CA TYR A 254 -4.48 -3.50 12.62
C TYR A 254 -4.45 -2.27 13.53
N LEU A 255 -4.50 -2.40 14.86
CA LEU A 255 -4.34 -1.26 15.77
C LEU A 255 -2.97 -0.59 15.61
N PRO A 256 -1.83 -1.30 15.76
CA PRO A 256 -0.52 -0.71 15.50
C PRO A 256 -0.35 -0.27 14.05
N VAL A 257 -0.92 -0.97 13.07
CA VAL A 257 -0.86 -0.58 11.65
C VAL A 257 -1.49 0.80 11.43
N ILE A 258 -2.66 1.06 12.00
CA ILE A 258 -3.33 2.37 11.90
C ILE A 258 -2.55 3.41 12.69
N ILE A 259 -2.11 3.08 13.91
CA ILE A 259 -1.36 4.01 14.76
C ILE A 259 -0.08 4.50 14.07
N LEU A 260 0.70 3.58 13.52
CA LEU A 260 1.95 3.91 12.83
C LEU A 260 1.69 4.49 11.43
N GLY A 261 0.73 3.92 10.71
CA GLY A 261 0.41 4.31 9.34
C GLY A 261 -0.16 5.72 9.20
N LEU A 262 -0.95 6.18 10.18
CA LEU A 262 -1.50 7.54 10.21
C LEU A 262 -0.52 8.58 10.76
N PHE A 263 0.63 8.19 11.34
CA PHE A 263 1.61 9.16 11.79
C PHE A 263 1.96 10.15 10.65
N PRO A 264 2.08 11.46 10.93
CA PRO A 264 2.08 12.15 12.23
C PRO A 264 0.69 12.51 12.81
N TRP A 265 -0.41 12.20 12.12
CA TRP A 265 -1.78 12.61 12.46
C TRP A 265 -2.47 11.73 13.51
N THR A 266 -1.85 10.63 13.91
CA THR A 266 -2.42 9.66 14.87
C THR A 266 -2.80 10.30 16.20
N GLY A 267 -1.99 11.23 16.69
CA GLY A 267 -2.22 11.91 17.97
C GLY A 267 -3.54 12.69 18.03
N VAL A 268 -4.02 13.16 16.88
CA VAL A 268 -5.25 13.95 16.80
C VAL A 268 -6.47 13.12 16.39
N LEU A 269 -6.26 11.85 16.01
CA LEU A 269 -7.30 10.97 15.45
C LEU A 269 -8.48 10.75 16.40
N LEU A 270 -8.20 10.25 17.62
CA LEU A 270 -9.27 9.88 18.57
C LEU A 270 -10.14 11.07 18.93
N LYS A 271 -9.53 12.24 19.11
CA LYS A 271 -10.26 13.47 19.38
C LYS A 271 -11.10 13.90 18.18
N SER A 272 -10.57 13.78 16.96
CA SER A 272 -11.29 14.10 15.73
C SER A 272 -12.50 13.18 15.54
N ILE A 273 -12.34 11.87 15.79
CA ILE A 273 -13.46 10.91 15.77
C ILE A 273 -14.52 11.28 16.82
N LYS A 274 -14.10 11.55 18.07
CA LYS A 274 -15.03 11.96 19.14
C LYS A 274 -15.80 13.21 18.74
N ASP A 275 -15.12 14.24 18.24
CA ASP A 275 -15.75 15.50 17.85
C ASP A 275 -16.71 15.32 16.66
N ALA A 276 -16.37 14.46 15.70
CA ALA A 276 -17.24 14.13 14.58
C ALA A 276 -18.58 13.49 15.03
N VAL A 277 -18.55 12.72 16.12
CA VAL A 277 -19.75 12.08 16.70
C VAL A 277 -20.53 13.07 17.57
N THR A 278 -19.83 13.88 18.41
CA THR A 278 -20.48 14.62 19.50
C THR A 278 -20.80 16.08 19.16
N LYS A 279 -20.12 16.65 18.15
CA LYS A 279 -20.20 18.09 17.86
C LYS A 279 -20.72 18.41 16.46
N SER A 280 -20.94 17.40 15.61
CA SER A 280 -21.52 17.59 14.30
C SER A 280 -23.03 17.82 14.38
N VAL A 281 -23.57 18.73 13.56
CA VAL A 281 -25.00 19.10 13.56
C VAL A 281 -25.56 19.09 12.13
N GLY A 282 -26.82 18.75 12.00
CA GLY A 282 -27.55 18.82 10.73
C GLY A 282 -26.96 17.97 9.62
N ARG A 283 -26.75 18.55 8.45
CA ARG A 283 -26.22 17.83 7.27
C ARG A 283 -24.76 17.34 7.46
N GLU A 284 -23.96 18.01 8.26
CA GLU A 284 -22.59 17.57 8.56
C GLU A 284 -22.59 16.25 9.33
N SER A 285 -23.51 16.11 10.29
CA SER A 285 -23.66 14.86 11.08
C SER A 285 -23.88 13.66 10.17
N THR A 286 -24.74 13.80 9.16
CA THR A 286 -25.03 12.71 8.22
C THR A 286 -23.84 12.35 7.35
N ARG A 287 -23.06 13.35 6.93
CA ARG A 287 -21.83 13.15 6.13
C ARG A 287 -20.73 12.50 6.96
N LEU A 288 -20.53 12.97 8.18
CA LEU A 288 -19.56 12.41 9.10
C LEU A 288 -19.94 10.99 9.53
N LEU A 289 -21.23 10.70 9.70
CA LEU A 289 -21.73 9.35 9.96
C LEU A 289 -21.35 8.39 8.82
N PHE A 290 -21.46 8.81 7.55
CA PHE A 290 -21.02 7.99 6.42
C PHE A 290 -19.53 7.68 6.49
N LEU A 291 -18.69 8.66 6.80
CA LEU A 291 -17.26 8.47 6.97
C LEU A 291 -16.93 7.56 8.15
N GLN A 292 -17.69 7.65 9.24
CA GLN A 292 -17.55 6.73 10.40
C GLN A 292 -17.89 5.29 10.01
N ILE A 293 -18.99 5.07 9.32
CA ILE A 293 -19.38 3.73 8.84
C ILE A 293 -18.33 3.18 7.89
N TRP A 294 -17.78 4.00 7.00
CA TRP A 294 -16.76 3.59 6.04
C TRP A 294 -15.52 3.04 6.74
N TRP A 295 -14.85 3.82 7.61
CA TRP A 295 -13.62 3.34 8.21
C TRP A 295 -13.86 2.21 9.21
N ILE A 296 -14.97 2.23 9.96
CA ILE A 296 -15.32 1.16 10.92
C ILE A 296 -15.56 -0.16 10.19
N PHE A 297 -16.30 -0.15 9.09
CA PHE A 297 -16.56 -1.35 8.28
C PHE A 297 -15.25 -1.97 7.79
N VAL A 298 -14.36 -1.17 7.19
CA VAL A 298 -13.07 -1.65 6.68
C VAL A 298 -12.23 -2.25 7.81
N PHE A 299 -12.14 -1.54 8.94
CA PHE A 299 -11.39 -2.00 10.10
C PHE A 299 -11.92 -3.34 10.65
N ILE A 300 -13.23 -3.44 10.88
CA ILE A 300 -13.86 -4.65 11.43
C ILE A 300 -13.70 -5.82 10.45
N PHE A 301 -14.01 -5.61 9.19
CA PHE A 301 -13.95 -6.67 8.18
C PHE A 301 -12.55 -7.32 8.11
N PHE A 302 -11.51 -6.52 7.99
CA PHE A 302 -10.16 -7.07 7.91
C PHE A 302 -9.64 -7.58 9.27
N SER A 303 -10.12 -7.04 10.39
CA SER A 303 -9.78 -7.57 11.71
C SER A 303 -10.30 -9.00 11.92
N ILE A 304 -11.44 -9.35 11.32
CA ILE A 304 -12.02 -10.70 11.37
C ILE A 304 -11.31 -11.64 10.37
N ALA A 305 -10.86 -11.13 9.22
CA ALA A 305 -10.18 -11.93 8.20
C ALA A 305 -8.89 -12.57 8.77
N LYS A 306 -8.63 -13.84 8.41
CA LYS A 306 -7.46 -14.58 8.90
C LYS A 306 -6.16 -14.13 8.24
N THR A 307 -6.16 -13.88 6.94
CA THR A 307 -5.00 -13.29 6.26
C THR A 307 -5.00 -11.77 6.42
N LYS A 308 -3.88 -11.26 6.93
CA LYS A 308 -3.71 -9.83 7.22
C LYS A 308 -2.51 -9.25 6.47
N GLN A 309 -2.75 -8.11 5.80
CA GLN A 309 -1.70 -7.31 5.16
C GLN A 309 -1.84 -5.84 5.59
N VAL A 310 -0.71 -5.17 5.76
CA VAL A 310 -0.67 -3.74 6.18
C VAL A 310 -1.45 -2.85 5.20
N SER A 311 -1.35 -3.14 3.91
CA SER A 311 -1.99 -2.38 2.82
C SER A 311 -3.52 -2.38 2.86
N TYR A 312 -4.15 -3.35 3.53
CA TYR A 312 -5.62 -3.41 3.61
C TYR A 312 -6.23 -2.19 4.31
N MET A 313 -5.46 -1.55 5.19
CA MET A 313 -5.90 -0.33 5.89
C MET A 313 -5.82 0.94 5.02
N LEU A 314 -5.27 0.89 3.82
CA LEU A 314 -5.28 2.04 2.91
C LEU A 314 -6.70 2.56 2.63
N VAL A 315 -7.66 1.65 2.45
CA VAL A 315 -9.03 2.00 2.04
C VAL A 315 -9.77 2.84 3.07
N LEU A 316 -9.37 2.85 4.35
CA LEU A 316 -9.98 3.69 5.38
C LEU A 316 -9.38 5.11 5.46
N LEU A 317 -8.20 5.34 4.85
CA LEU A 317 -7.50 6.63 4.94
C LEU A 317 -8.31 7.83 4.45
N PRO A 318 -9.04 7.78 3.31
CA PRO A 318 -9.84 8.91 2.85
C PRO A 318 -10.87 9.37 3.88
N ALA A 319 -11.58 8.41 4.50
CA ALA A 319 -12.58 8.71 5.51
C ALA A 319 -11.98 9.35 6.76
N LEU A 320 -10.90 8.78 7.30
CA LEU A 320 -10.20 9.33 8.47
C LEU A 320 -9.59 10.70 8.18
N SER A 321 -9.01 10.88 7.00
CA SER A 321 -8.42 12.16 6.59
C SER A 321 -9.47 13.26 6.46
N MET A 322 -10.66 12.94 5.94
CA MET A 322 -11.78 13.90 5.87
C MET A 322 -12.29 14.25 7.27
N ILE A 323 -12.36 13.32 8.21
CA ILE A 323 -12.75 13.57 9.60
C ILE A 323 -11.72 14.48 10.29
N ILE A 324 -10.43 14.20 10.12
CA ILE A 324 -9.35 15.02 10.72
C ILE A 324 -9.36 16.42 10.09
N GLY A 325 -9.43 16.53 8.76
CA GLY A 325 -9.44 17.81 8.06
C GLY A 325 -10.63 18.70 8.43
N TRP A 326 -11.83 18.12 8.57
CA TRP A 326 -13.00 18.81 9.10
C TRP A 326 -12.77 19.31 10.53
N ASN A 327 -12.17 18.49 11.39
CA ASN A 327 -11.92 18.88 12.79
C ASN A 327 -10.85 19.98 12.91
N ILE A 328 -9.80 19.95 12.08
CA ILE A 328 -8.77 21.02 12.03
C ILE A 328 -9.45 22.37 11.70
N GLU A 329 -10.27 22.41 10.65
CA GLU A 329 -10.98 23.64 10.28
C GLU A 329 -11.86 24.14 11.41
N ARG A 330 -12.70 23.25 11.96
CA ARG A 330 -13.61 23.60 13.04
C ARG A 330 -12.88 24.19 14.24
N MET A 331 -11.80 23.54 14.69
CA MET A 331 -10.99 24.02 15.81
C MET A 331 -10.31 25.36 15.53
N THR A 332 -9.92 25.60 14.30
CA THR A 332 -9.35 26.89 13.88
C THR A 332 -10.39 28.01 13.94
N CYS A 333 -11.64 27.73 13.56
CA CYS A 333 -12.74 28.72 13.58
C CYS A 333 -13.28 28.98 14.99
N GLU A 334 -13.22 28.04 15.92
CA GLU A 334 -13.71 28.17 17.32
C GLU A 334 -12.77 28.98 18.24
N ASN A 335 -11.84 29.78 17.69
CA ASN A 335 -10.85 30.57 18.44
C ASN A 335 -10.09 29.77 19.50
N GLY A 336 -9.55 28.63 19.10
CA GLY A 336 -8.39 28.03 19.69
C GLY A 336 -8.40 27.72 21.19
N LYS A 337 -9.53 27.38 21.82
CA LYS A 337 -9.44 26.76 23.13
C LYS A 337 -8.67 25.45 22.96
N CYS A 338 -7.45 25.45 23.42
CA CYS A 338 -6.52 24.33 23.36
C CYS A 338 -7.22 23.07 23.89
N GLN A 339 -7.53 22.14 22.98
CA GLN A 339 -8.26 20.94 23.38
C GLN A 339 -7.26 19.93 23.96
N THR A 340 -7.38 19.65 25.24
CA THR A 340 -6.50 18.73 25.99
C THR A 340 -6.27 17.42 25.27
N GLY A 341 -7.29 16.87 24.59
CA GLY A 341 -7.14 15.63 23.84
C GLY A 341 -6.15 15.70 22.67
N TRP A 342 -6.04 16.84 21.97
CA TRP A 342 -5.04 17.04 20.93
C TRP A 342 -3.63 17.13 21.52
N VAL A 343 -3.48 17.87 22.63
CA VAL A 343 -2.19 18.04 23.31
C VAL A 343 -1.66 16.70 23.80
N ILE A 344 -2.50 15.93 24.51
CA ILE A 344 -2.11 14.61 25.04
C ILE A 344 -1.80 13.64 23.89
N GLY A 345 -2.68 13.54 22.89
CA GLY A 345 -2.48 12.64 21.76
C GLY A 345 -1.20 12.95 20.98
N THR A 346 -0.94 14.24 20.70
CA THR A 346 0.28 14.69 20.04
C THR A 346 1.52 14.36 20.90
N PHE A 347 1.50 14.68 22.18
CA PHE A 347 2.60 14.36 23.10
C PHE A 347 2.94 12.87 23.08
N VAL A 348 1.94 12.02 23.31
CA VAL A 348 2.13 10.57 23.37
C VAL A 348 2.69 10.03 22.06
N MET A 349 2.12 10.44 20.92
CA MET A 349 2.53 9.91 19.62
C MET A 349 3.93 10.36 19.21
N TYR A 350 4.28 11.63 19.41
CA TYR A 350 5.62 12.09 19.08
C TYR A 350 6.70 11.51 20.00
N LEU A 351 6.37 11.28 21.27
CA LEU A 351 7.27 10.61 22.22
C LEU A 351 7.49 9.15 21.80
N LEU A 352 6.41 8.41 21.55
CA LEU A 352 6.49 6.99 21.12
C LEU A 352 7.25 6.84 19.80
N MET A 353 6.96 7.67 18.81
CA MET A 353 7.63 7.60 17.52
C MET A 353 9.08 8.06 17.59
N GLY A 354 9.37 9.16 18.30
CA GLY A 354 10.74 9.64 18.46
C GLY A 354 11.64 8.62 19.16
N VAL A 355 11.16 8.06 20.28
CA VAL A 355 11.87 6.97 20.99
C VAL A 355 11.93 5.72 20.13
N GLY A 356 10.83 5.38 19.43
CA GLY A 356 10.76 4.23 18.54
C GLY A 356 11.80 4.27 17.41
N TRP A 357 12.02 5.43 16.79
CA TRP A 357 13.07 5.61 15.77
C TRP A 357 14.48 5.42 16.34
N ILE A 358 14.75 5.95 17.53
CA ILE A 358 16.06 5.81 18.19
C ILE A 358 16.32 4.35 18.55
N VAL A 359 15.36 3.69 19.20
CA VAL A 359 15.50 2.30 19.66
C VAL A 359 15.53 1.35 18.48
N GLY A 360 14.62 1.53 17.50
CA GLY A 360 14.56 0.70 16.29
C GLY A 360 15.82 0.83 15.43
N GLY A 361 16.35 2.05 15.28
CA GLY A 361 17.61 2.27 14.56
C GLY A 361 18.80 1.57 15.21
N ARG A 362 18.84 1.45 16.53
CA ARG A 362 19.93 0.74 17.24
C ARG A 362 19.92 -0.78 17.04
N GLN A 363 18.80 -1.36 16.59
CA GLN A 363 18.74 -2.80 16.30
C GLN A 363 19.53 -3.19 15.04
N MET A 364 19.82 -2.21 14.18
CA MET A 364 20.58 -2.40 12.95
C MET A 364 21.72 -1.37 12.93
N PRO A 365 22.99 -1.80 12.97
CA PRO A 365 24.12 -0.86 13.02
C PRO A 365 24.11 0.19 11.92
N GLU A 366 23.68 -0.20 10.72
CA GLU A 366 23.57 0.66 9.53
C GLU A 366 22.57 1.80 9.75
N LEU A 367 21.51 1.57 10.51
CA LEU A 367 20.43 2.53 10.76
C LEU A 367 20.63 3.37 12.03
N ALA A 368 21.63 3.08 12.87
CA ALA A 368 21.77 3.67 14.20
C ALA A 368 21.84 5.21 14.15
N MET A 369 22.66 5.77 13.26
CA MET A 369 22.79 7.22 13.11
C MET A 369 21.52 7.84 12.51
N GLY A 370 21.00 7.27 11.42
CA GLY A 370 19.79 7.77 10.76
C GLY A 370 18.55 7.70 11.66
N GLY A 371 18.39 6.60 12.39
CA GLY A 371 17.32 6.43 13.38
C GLY A 371 17.41 7.42 14.54
N MET A 372 18.65 7.72 15.02
CA MET A 372 18.87 8.73 16.04
C MET A 372 18.50 10.13 15.52
N ILE A 373 18.96 10.51 14.33
CA ILE A 373 18.66 11.82 13.73
C ILE A 373 17.15 11.98 13.56
N LEU A 374 16.46 10.97 12.96
CA LEU A 374 15.01 11.02 12.75
C LEU A 374 14.25 11.06 14.08
N GLY A 375 14.70 10.29 15.07
CA GLY A 375 14.08 10.28 16.39
C GLY A 375 14.19 11.62 17.11
N VAL A 376 15.38 12.23 17.13
CA VAL A 376 15.60 13.57 17.71
C VAL A 376 14.77 14.62 16.95
N ALA A 377 14.79 14.60 15.60
CA ALA A 377 13.97 15.52 14.80
C ALA A 377 12.47 15.38 15.12
N THR A 378 11.98 14.15 15.27
CA THR A 378 10.59 13.87 15.66
C THR A 378 10.27 14.44 17.03
N LEU A 379 11.13 14.26 18.04
CA LEU A 379 10.93 14.80 19.39
C LEU A 379 10.93 16.34 19.39
N VAL A 380 11.85 16.97 18.66
CA VAL A 380 11.92 18.43 18.53
C VAL A 380 10.65 18.98 17.86
N LEU A 381 10.22 18.38 16.74
CA LEU A 381 8.98 18.78 16.06
C LEU A 381 7.75 18.56 16.95
N GLY A 382 7.75 17.50 17.76
CA GLY A 382 6.72 17.27 18.77
C GLY A 382 6.68 18.34 19.84
N ALA A 383 7.83 18.76 20.35
CA ALA A 383 7.92 19.86 21.31
C ALA A 383 7.43 21.20 20.74
N LEU A 384 7.81 21.51 19.50
CA LEU A 384 7.31 22.69 18.77
C LEU A 384 5.79 22.63 18.56
N ASN A 385 5.26 21.46 18.21
CA ASN A 385 3.82 21.24 18.06
C ASN A 385 3.06 21.48 19.37
N LEU A 386 3.60 20.97 20.50
CA LEU A 386 3.03 21.20 21.82
C LEU A 386 3.08 22.67 22.24
N LEU A 387 4.15 23.39 21.89
CA LEU A 387 4.24 24.82 22.11
C LEU A 387 3.17 25.58 21.30
N ALA A 388 3.00 25.22 20.02
CA ALA A 388 1.95 25.80 19.17
C ALA A 388 0.55 25.59 19.76
N LEU A 389 0.26 24.36 20.22
CA LEU A 389 -1.05 24.02 20.80
C LEU A 389 -1.27 24.62 22.19
N LYS A 390 -0.29 24.46 23.11
CA LYS A 390 -0.50 24.79 24.53
C LYS A 390 -0.24 26.26 24.86
N LYS A 391 0.83 26.86 24.30
CA LYS A 391 1.22 28.23 24.61
C LYS A 391 0.53 29.25 23.70
N TYR A 392 0.44 28.94 22.39
CA TYR A 392 -0.07 29.88 21.40
C TYR A 392 -1.51 29.58 20.98
N CYS A 393 -2.08 28.44 21.42
CA CYS A 393 -3.43 27.96 21.01
C CYS A 393 -3.66 28.01 19.49
N ASN A 394 -2.59 27.79 18.70
CA ASN A 394 -2.62 27.90 17.25
C ASN A 394 -2.68 26.49 16.60
N VAL A 395 -3.90 26.05 16.33
CA VAL A 395 -4.18 24.75 15.69
C VAL A 395 -3.59 24.67 14.27
N GLU A 396 -3.62 25.77 13.53
CA GLU A 396 -3.12 25.79 12.15
C GLU A 396 -1.60 25.62 12.09
N SER A 397 -0.86 26.32 12.95
CA SER A 397 0.60 26.12 13.08
C SER A 397 0.94 24.70 13.51
N ALA A 398 0.18 24.11 14.45
CA ALA A 398 0.35 22.73 14.86
C ALA A 398 0.09 21.76 13.68
N ALA A 399 -0.94 21.98 12.88
CA ALA A 399 -1.24 21.17 11.71
C ALA A 399 -0.11 21.26 10.65
N TRP A 400 0.46 22.45 10.41
CA TRP A 400 1.64 22.57 9.54
C TRP A 400 2.87 21.84 10.09
N LEU A 401 3.07 21.82 11.39
CA LEU A 401 4.16 21.04 12.01
C LEU A 401 3.96 19.53 11.82
N HIS A 402 2.72 19.02 11.81
CA HIS A 402 2.46 17.64 11.42
C HIS A 402 2.83 17.39 9.94
N VAL A 403 2.49 18.30 9.01
CA VAL A 403 2.90 18.19 7.60
C VAL A 403 4.44 18.13 7.50
N VAL A 404 5.15 19.05 8.15
CA VAL A 404 6.62 19.07 8.16
C VAL A 404 7.18 17.76 8.72
N THR A 405 6.58 17.22 9.80
CA THR A 405 7.00 15.94 10.38
C THR A 405 6.86 14.80 9.36
N GLY A 406 5.74 14.76 8.63
CA GLY A 406 5.54 13.76 7.57
C GLY A 406 6.62 13.87 6.48
N LEU A 407 6.91 15.09 6.01
CA LEU A 407 7.96 15.31 5.00
C LEU A 407 9.37 14.96 5.50
N VAL A 408 9.71 15.33 6.73
CA VAL A 408 11.01 14.96 7.35
C VAL A 408 11.11 13.44 7.48
N THR A 409 10.05 12.77 7.94
CA THR A 409 10.01 11.31 8.03
C THR A 409 10.24 10.67 6.66
N MET A 410 9.60 11.19 5.60
CA MET A 410 9.75 10.70 4.25
C MET A 410 11.18 10.89 3.72
N VAL A 411 11.75 12.09 3.85
CA VAL A 411 13.12 12.37 3.38
C VAL A 411 14.13 11.45 4.08
N MET A 412 13.98 11.27 5.39
CA MET A 412 14.84 10.36 6.14
C MET A 412 14.62 8.90 5.76
N ALA A 413 13.36 8.47 5.62
CA ALA A 413 13.06 7.08 5.28
C ALA A 413 13.61 6.68 3.90
N PHE A 414 13.28 7.43 2.85
CA PHE A 414 13.63 7.07 1.47
C PHE A 414 14.94 7.69 0.97
N GLY A 415 15.41 8.78 1.56
CA GLY A 415 16.69 9.40 1.20
C GLY A 415 17.88 8.85 1.99
N VAL A 416 17.66 8.30 3.19
CA VAL A 416 18.75 7.87 4.07
C VAL A 416 18.60 6.41 4.53
N LEU A 417 17.46 6.04 5.15
CA LEU A 417 17.34 4.75 5.84
C LEU A 417 17.16 3.58 4.86
N MET A 418 16.21 3.66 3.95
CA MET A 418 15.92 2.57 3.00
C MET A 418 17.09 2.23 2.08
N PRO A 419 17.84 3.21 1.51
CA PRO A 419 19.02 2.89 0.72
C PRO A 419 20.09 2.09 1.47
N GLN A 420 20.22 2.28 2.79
CA GLN A 420 21.21 1.56 3.60
C GLN A 420 20.85 0.10 3.88
N ILE A 421 19.56 -0.24 3.83
CA ILE A 421 19.08 -1.59 4.15
C ILE A 421 18.41 -2.30 2.98
N GLN A 422 18.34 -1.69 1.79
CA GLN A 422 17.65 -2.29 0.65
C GLN A 422 18.16 -3.69 0.28
N ASP A 423 19.46 -3.97 0.45
CA ASP A 423 20.06 -5.27 0.18
C ASP A 423 19.57 -6.39 1.10
N ARG A 424 18.84 -6.08 2.19
CA ARG A 424 18.13 -7.07 3.02
C ARG A 424 16.79 -7.49 2.43
N PHE A 425 16.24 -6.65 1.54
CA PHE A 425 14.88 -6.79 1.03
C PHE A 425 14.82 -6.90 -0.49
N SER A 426 15.96 -6.81 -1.18
CA SER A 426 16.04 -6.90 -2.64
C SER A 426 17.22 -7.76 -3.08
N VAL A 427 16.96 -8.64 -4.01
CA VAL A 427 17.97 -9.52 -4.61
C VAL A 427 18.83 -8.81 -5.66
N LYS A 428 18.58 -7.53 -5.98
CA LYS A 428 19.22 -6.78 -7.08
C LYS A 428 20.74 -6.89 -7.09
N THR A 429 21.38 -6.68 -5.94
CA THR A 429 22.85 -6.73 -5.82
C THR A 429 23.40 -8.14 -6.08
N ILE A 430 22.76 -9.17 -5.50
CA ILE A 430 23.14 -10.57 -5.73
C ILE A 430 22.89 -11.00 -7.18
N ALA A 431 21.82 -10.53 -7.80
CA ALA A 431 21.56 -10.76 -9.22
C ALA A 431 22.68 -10.18 -10.11
N ALA A 432 23.16 -8.96 -9.80
CA ALA A 432 24.28 -8.35 -10.49
C ALA A 432 25.59 -9.16 -10.30
N THR A 433 25.86 -9.68 -9.10
CA THR A 433 27.01 -10.54 -8.84
C THR A 433 26.95 -11.84 -9.63
N TYR A 434 25.76 -12.49 -9.68
CA TYR A 434 25.56 -13.67 -10.51
C TYR A 434 25.87 -13.39 -11.99
N MET A 435 25.30 -12.31 -12.54
CA MET A 435 25.53 -11.92 -13.94
C MET A 435 26.99 -11.61 -14.26
N ALA A 436 27.76 -11.11 -13.29
CA ALA A 436 29.18 -10.86 -13.43
C ALA A 436 30.04 -12.15 -13.35
N ALA A 437 29.64 -13.11 -12.51
CA ALA A 437 30.37 -14.34 -12.27
C ALA A 437 30.06 -15.45 -13.29
N GLU A 438 28.82 -15.49 -13.83
CA GLU A 438 28.34 -16.58 -14.68
C GLU A 438 28.55 -16.27 -16.16
N LYS A 439 29.32 -17.11 -16.81
CA LYS A 439 29.57 -17.06 -18.27
C LYS A 439 29.20 -18.36 -18.98
N ASP A 440 28.78 -19.41 -18.22
CA ASP A 440 28.49 -20.73 -18.75
C ASP A 440 27.01 -21.07 -18.62
N ALA A 441 26.31 -21.08 -19.75
CA ALA A 441 24.88 -21.40 -19.84
C ALA A 441 24.52 -22.87 -19.49
N SER A 442 25.51 -23.73 -19.27
CA SER A 442 25.30 -25.16 -18.93
C SER A 442 24.94 -25.36 -17.44
N ARG A 443 25.14 -24.34 -16.60
CA ARG A 443 24.90 -24.42 -15.16
C ARG A 443 23.45 -24.16 -14.82
N VAL A 444 22.98 -24.81 -13.76
CA VAL A 444 21.59 -24.70 -13.28
C VAL A 444 21.53 -23.70 -12.16
N LEU A 445 20.52 -22.85 -12.20
CA LEU A 445 20.25 -21.85 -11.17
C LEU A 445 18.99 -22.20 -10.38
N TYR A 446 19.15 -22.36 -9.09
CA TYR A 446 18.08 -22.48 -8.12
C TYR A 446 17.91 -21.17 -7.34
N VAL A 447 16.67 -20.71 -7.16
CA VAL A 447 16.38 -19.45 -6.48
C VAL A 447 15.29 -19.66 -5.42
N ASP A 448 15.52 -19.14 -4.22
CA ASP A 448 14.50 -19.10 -3.16
C ASP A 448 13.20 -18.50 -3.71
N ARG A 449 12.09 -19.20 -3.46
CA ARG A 449 10.74 -18.79 -3.87
C ARG A 449 10.46 -17.29 -3.63
N PHE A 450 10.91 -16.75 -2.50
CA PHE A 450 10.70 -15.35 -2.12
C PHE A 450 11.49 -14.37 -3.01
N LEU A 451 12.69 -14.73 -3.42
CA LEU A 451 13.60 -13.89 -4.21
C LEU A 451 13.46 -14.08 -5.72
N ARG A 452 12.80 -15.17 -6.14
CA ARG A 452 12.70 -15.58 -7.54
C ARG A 452 12.10 -14.48 -8.46
N PRO A 453 11.03 -13.75 -8.07
CA PRO A 453 10.50 -12.68 -8.91
C PRO A 453 11.49 -11.55 -9.17
N GLY A 454 12.18 -11.09 -8.12
CA GLY A 454 13.20 -10.04 -8.24
C GLY A 454 14.41 -10.52 -9.01
N PHE A 455 14.84 -11.75 -8.78
CA PHE A 455 15.96 -12.30 -9.53
C PHE A 455 15.67 -12.32 -11.03
N MET A 456 14.51 -12.83 -11.44
CA MET A 456 14.10 -12.83 -12.85
C MET A 456 13.99 -11.42 -13.42
N LEU A 457 13.39 -10.49 -12.66
CA LEU A 457 13.24 -9.10 -13.10
C LEU A 457 14.57 -8.43 -13.45
N TYR A 458 15.61 -8.66 -12.64
CA TYR A 458 16.94 -8.03 -12.83
C TYR A 458 17.88 -8.81 -13.77
N THR A 459 17.61 -10.09 -14.07
CA THR A 459 18.52 -10.93 -14.86
C THR A 459 17.92 -11.49 -16.15
N ASP A 460 16.59 -11.46 -16.33
CA ASP A 460 15.83 -12.17 -17.36
C ASP A 460 15.94 -13.72 -17.28
N ILE A 461 16.44 -14.25 -16.16
CA ILE A 461 16.62 -15.69 -15.95
C ILE A 461 15.56 -16.16 -14.94
N PRO A 462 14.63 -17.08 -15.33
CA PRO A 462 13.53 -17.49 -14.45
C PRO A 462 13.97 -18.31 -13.24
N GLY A 463 15.16 -18.92 -13.30
CA GLY A 463 15.65 -19.83 -12.26
C GLY A 463 14.66 -20.96 -11.93
N ILE A 464 15.13 -22.00 -11.26
CA ILE A 464 14.28 -23.08 -10.72
C ILE A 464 13.94 -22.73 -9.27
N GLU A 465 12.67 -22.86 -8.88
CA GLU A 465 12.25 -22.58 -7.52
C GLU A 465 12.90 -23.55 -6.52
N ALA A 466 13.57 -22.98 -5.51
CA ALA A 466 14.10 -23.71 -4.35
C ALA A 466 13.21 -23.40 -3.12
N ASP A 467 12.27 -24.30 -2.83
CA ASP A 467 11.44 -24.22 -1.61
C ASP A 467 11.92 -25.23 -0.57
N VAL A 468 12.52 -24.74 0.51
CA VAL A 468 13.04 -25.54 1.62
C VAL A 468 11.95 -26.32 2.36
N ASN A 469 10.68 -25.93 2.24
CA ASN A 469 9.55 -26.62 2.87
C ASN A 469 8.96 -27.70 1.97
N SER A 470 9.38 -27.81 0.70
CA SER A 470 8.95 -28.82 -0.27
C SER A 470 10.02 -29.89 -0.42
N GLU A 471 9.74 -31.14 0.01
CA GLU A 471 10.64 -32.28 -0.19
C GLU A 471 10.95 -32.50 -1.67
N LYS A 472 9.94 -32.38 -2.53
CA LYS A 472 10.11 -32.50 -3.99
C LYS A 472 11.12 -31.49 -4.54
N SER A 473 11.09 -30.24 -4.04
CA SER A 473 12.02 -29.20 -4.46
C SER A 473 13.45 -29.50 -3.99
N LEU A 474 13.60 -29.97 -2.74
CA LEU A 474 14.90 -30.38 -2.20
C LEU A 474 15.49 -31.56 -2.94
N ASP A 475 14.67 -32.58 -3.26
CA ASP A 475 15.10 -33.74 -4.02
C ASP A 475 15.54 -33.34 -5.45
N ALA A 476 14.86 -32.44 -6.09
CA ALA A 476 15.27 -31.91 -7.39
C ALA A 476 16.67 -31.25 -7.33
N VAL A 477 16.94 -30.48 -6.27
CA VAL A 477 18.27 -29.88 -6.06
C VAL A 477 19.34 -30.97 -5.83
N LYS A 478 19.04 -32.01 -5.03
CA LYS A 478 19.98 -33.11 -4.73
C LYS A 478 20.29 -33.96 -5.93
N GLN A 479 19.28 -34.34 -6.69
CA GLN A 479 19.41 -35.28 -7.81
C GLN A 479 19.97 -34.65 -9.08
N ASP A 480 20.04 -33.33 -9.17
CA ASP A 480 20.61 -32.64 -10.32
C ASP A 480 22.16 -32.81 -10.34
N PRO A 481 22.72 -33.56 -11.32
CA PRO A 481 24.16 -33.82 -11.36
C PRO A 481 24.98 -32.63 -11.89
N ARG A 482 24.34 -31.62 -12.42
CA ARG A 482 25.00 -30.45 -13.04
C ARG A 482 25.59 -29.53 -11.96
N GLN A 483 26.66 -28.82 -12.31
CA GLN A 483 27.14 -27.74 -11.47
C GLN A 483 26.07 -26.65 -11.35
N LYS A 484 25.77 -26.26 -10.12
CA LYS A 484 24.59 -25.43 -9.82
C LYS A 484 24.95 -24.22 -8.97
N TYR A 485 24.13 -23.17 -9.14
CA TYR A 485 24.09 -22.03 -8.26
C TYR A 485 22.81 -22.06 -7.42
N ILE A 486 22.88 -21.57 -6.20
CA ILE A 486 21.71 -21.32 -5.35
C ILE A 486 21.75 -19.88 -4.86
N VAL A 487 20.69 -19.14 -5.13
CA VAL A 487 20.43 -17.80 -4.57
C VAL A 487 19.34 -17.93 -3.52
N MET A 488 19.68 -17.63 -2.27
CA MET A 488 18.78 -17.91 -1.14
C MET A 488 19.05 -16.95 0.03
N ARG A 489 18.02 -16.73 0.86
CA ARG A 489 18.19 -16.06 2.16
C ARG A 489 18.99 -16.97 3.10
N GLU A 490 19.94 -16.40 3.84
CA GLU A 490 20.88 -17.13 4.69
C GLU A 490 20.20 -18.11 5.66
N HIS A 491 19.15 -17.66 6.37
CA HIS A 491 18.39 -18.52 7.27
C HIS A 491 17.63 -19.66 6.58
N MET A 492 17.31 -19.52 5.30
CA MET A 492 16.73 -20.60 4.49
C MET A 492 17.79 -21.57 4.00
N TYR A 493 18.98 -21.06 3.68
CA TYR A 493 20.11 -21.91 3.31
C TYR A 493 20.52 -22.82 4.47
N GLU A 494 20.62 -22.33 5.70
CA GLU A 494 20.94 -23.16 6.86
C GLU A 494 19.92 -24.29 7.06
N LYS A 495 18.62 -23.99 6.93
CA LYS A 495 17.57 -25.02 6.95
C LYS A 495 17.68 -26.03 5.81
N MET A 496 18.06 -25.58 4.60
CA MET A 496 18.28 -26.45 3.47
C MET A 496 19.45 -27.38 3.72
N LYS A 497 20.57 -26.85 4.22
CA LYS A 497 21.78 -27.61 4.56
C LYS A 497 21.52 -28.70 5.59
N GLU A 498 20.74 -28.40 6.65
CA GLU A 498 20.31 -29.38 7.63
C GLU A 498 19.54 -30.56 7.00
N LYS A 499 18.61 -30.27 6.09
CA LYS A 499 17.77 -31.27 5.43
C LYS A 499 18.50 -32.05 4.33
N MET A 500 19.47 -31.44 3.67
CA MET A 500 20.18 -32.05 2.54
C MET A 500 21.40 -32.92 2.95
N GLY A 501 21.90 -32.81 4.17
CA GLY A 501 22.95 -33.69 4.68
C GLY A 501 24.33 -33.50 4.06
N GLY A 502 24.78 -32.24 3.91
CA GLY A 502 26.23 -31.97 3.77
C GLY A 502 26.81 -31.89 2.37
N GLU A 503 26.08 -31.43 1.36
CA GLU A 503 26.74 -31.04 0.10
C GLU A 503 27.71 -29.87 0.34
N ASN A 504 28.90 -29.92 -0.29
CA ASN A 504 29.91 -28.87 -0.23
C ASN A 504 29.54 -27.72 -1.17
N TRP A 505 28.96 -26.66 -0.59
CA TRP A 505 28.68 -25.43 -1.28
C TRP A 505 29.72 -24.36 -0.94
N GLU A 506 30.16 -23.61 -1.93
CA GLU A 506 31.05 -22.48 -1.79
C GLU A 506 30.21 -21.20 -1.78
N LEU A 507 30.30 -20.43 -0.69
CA LEU A 507 29.69 -19.10 -0.63
C LEU A 507 30.48 -18.15 -1.53
N LEU A 508 29.82 -17.57 -2.53
CA LEU A 508 30.43 -16.56 -3.41
C LEU A 508 30.24 -15.16 -2.87
N GLU A 509 29.05 -14.86 -2.38
CA GLU A 509 28.74 -13.55 -1.80
C GLU A 509 27.60 -13.65 -0.77
N ASN A 510 27.63 -12.79 0.25
CA ASN A 510 26.55 -12.54 1.19
C ASN A 510 26.32 -11.02 1.26
N LYS A 511 25.14 -10.59 0.83
CA LYS A 511 24.69 -9.20 0.97
C LYS A 511 23.54 -9.14 1.96
N SER A 512 23.87 -8.73 3.17
CA SER A 512 22.88 -8.48 4.22
C SER A 512 21.90 -9.63 4.45
N GLY A 513 22.38 -10.89 4.34
CA GLY A 513 21.57 -12.09 4.55
C GLY A 513 20.89 -12.64 3.30
N ILE A 514 21.15 -12.11 2.12
CA ILE A 514 20.87 -12.75 0.82
C ILE A 514 22.20 -13.27 0.26
N CYS A 515 22.26 -14.55 -0.05
CA CYS A 515 23.48 -15.25 -0.39
C CYS A 515 23.41 -15.92 -1.75
N ILE A 516 24.56 -16.02 -2.43
CA ILE A 516 24.75 -16.86 -3.60
C ILE A 516 25.81 -17.90 -3.31
N TYR A 517 25.46 -19.16 -3.56
CA TYR A 517 26.33 -20.32 -3.39
C TYR A 517 26.54 -21.04 -4.71
N ARG A 518 27.69 -21.68 -4.87
CA ARG A 518 28.05 -22.54 -6.00
C ARG A 518 28.33 -23.94 -5.51
N SER A 519 27.78 -24.99 -6.16
CA SER A 519 28.18 -26.39 -5.88
C SER A 519 29.62 -26.61 -6.34
N ARG A 520 30.41 -27.28 -5.53
CA ARG A 520 31.77 -27.70 -5.87
C ARG A 520 31.80 -28.90 -6.80
#